data_cf79f67b9e942b48066b130149fe04dd
#
_entry.id   cf79f67b9e942b48066b130149fe04dd
#
_cell.length_a   1.000
_cell.length_b   1.000
_cell.length_c   1.000
_cell.angle_alpha   90.00
_cell.angle_beta   90.00
_cell.angle_gamma   90.00
#
_symmetry.space_group_name_H-M   'P 1'
#
loop_
_entity.id
_entity.type
_entity.pdbx_description
1 polymer ?
#
loop_
_entity_poly.entity_id
_entity_poly.type
_entity_poly.pdbx_seq_one_letter_code
_entity_poly.pdbx_strand_id
1 'polypeptide(L)' 'MTSRCFPPPWDIEEYDRSCFIVRDNNGQAFAYVYFETEHGRRTAAKLLTRDEARRIAANIAKLPDLLRRPQY' A
#
# COMPACT_ATOMS: atom_id res chain seq x y z
N MET A 1 17.90 13.62 12.97
CA MET A 1 17.41 13.26 12.57
C MET A 1 16.55 13.16 12.28
N THR A 2 16.17 13.20 11.99
CA THR A 2 15.17 13.01 11.87
C THR A 2 14.72 12.15 11.26
N SER A 3 14.10 11.78 11.41
CA SER A 3 13.60 10.80 10.92
C SER A 3 12.53 10.88 10.26
N ARG A 4 12.35 10.53 9.35
CA ARG A 4 11.38 10.59 8.75
C ARG A 4 10.80 9.43 8.65
N CYS A 5 10.84 8.71 9.33
CA CYS A 5 10.20 7.54 9.22
C CYS A 5 8.77 7.66 9.32
N PHE A 6 8.05 6.77 8.78
CA PHE A 6 6.61 6.70 8.87
C PHE A 6 6.32 5.75 10.03
N PRO A 7 5.81 6.26 11.15
CA PRO A 7 5.65 5.41 12.32
C PRO A 7 4.62 4.30 12.11
N PRO A 8 4.95 3.08 12.48
CA PRO A 8 3.99 1.99 12.39
C PRO A 8 2.97 2.09 13.53
N PRO A 9 1.86 1.39 13.44
CA PRO A 9 1.54 0.46 12.37
C PRO A 9 1.05 1.17 11.12
N TRP A 10 1.23 0.53 9.98
CA TRP A 10 0.72 1.04 8.72
C TRP A 10 -0.56 0.28 8.38
N ASP A 11 -1.50 0.98 7.73
CA ASP A 11 -2.70 0.30 7.30
C ASP A 11 -3.05 0.73 5.88
N ILE A 12 -4.06 0.08 5.33
CA ILE A 12 -4.45 0.37 3.95
C ILE A 12 -5.91 0.78 3.93
N GLU A 13 -6.24 1.56 2.91
CA GLU A 13 -7.59 2.05 2.73
C GLU A 13 -7.87 2.09 1.24
N GLU A 14 -9.02 1.56 0.82
CA GLU A 14 -9.41 1.67 -0.57
C GLU A 14 -9.99 3.05 -0.81
N TYR A 15 -9.53 3.71 -1.85
CA TYR A 15 -9.95 5.06 -2.13
C TYR A 15 -10.54 5.16 -3.52
N ASP A 16 -11.78 5.65 -3.60
CA ASP A 16 -12.43 6.00 -4.87
C ASP A 16 -12.42 4.85 -5.87
N ARG A 17 -12.38 3.63 -5.38
CA ARG A 17 -12.36 2.45 -6.23
C ARG A 17 -11.28 2.49 -7.30
N SER A 18 -10.22 3.21 -7.02
CA SER A 18 -9.15 3.33 -7.98
C SER A 18 -7.79 2.99 -7.40
N CYS A 19 -7.64 3.01 -6.10
CA CYS A 19 -6.35 2.69 -5.51
C CYS A 19 -6.51 2.28 -4.06
N PHE A 20 -5.44 1.69 -3.55
CA PHE A 20 -5.31 1.47 -2.11
C PHE A 20 -4.23 2.40 -1.61
N ILE A 21 -4.52 3.09 -0.53
CA ILE A 21 -3.58 4.04 0.06
C ILE A 21 -2.98 3.39 1.30
N VAL A 22 -1.68 3.48 1.44
CA VAL A 22 -1.01 3.01 2.65
C VAL A 22 -0.68 4.23 3.50
N ARG A 23 -1.11 4.20 4.75
CA ARG A 23 -0.91 5.31 5.67
C ARG A 23 -0.15 4.85 6.89
N ASP A 24 0.60 5.75 7.49
CA ASP A 24 1.29 5.44 8.73
C ASP A 24 0.37 5.67 9.93
N ASN A 25 0.91 5.53 11.11
CA ASN A 25 0.12 5.65 12.33
C ASN A 25 -0.41 7.07 12.55
N ASN A 26 0.19 8.05 11.92
CA ASN A 26 -0.26 9.43 12.01
C ASN A 26 -1.28 9.78 10.92
N GLY A 27 -1.62 8.81 10.08
CA GLY A 27 -2.56 9.07 9.00
C GLY A 27 -1.89 9.64 7.76
N GLN A 28 -0.56 9.71 7.73
CA GLN A 28 0.15 10.24 6.59
C GLN A 28 0.18 9.20 5.47
N ALA A 29 -0.38 9.54 4.32
CA ALA A 29 -0.36 8.67 3.17
C ALA A 29 1.03 8.73 2.54
N PHE A 30 1.59 7.59 2.23
CA PHE A 30 2.91 7.56 1.61
C PHE A 30 3.03 6.59 0.46
N ALA A 31 1.99 5.81 0.20
CA ALA A 31 2.03 4.91 -0.95
C ALA A 31 0.64 4.75 -1.51
N TYR A 32 0.55 4.65 -2.82
CA TYR A 32 -0.70 4.49 -3.52
C TYR A 32 -0.53 3.35 -4.50
N VAL A 33 -1.41 2.35 -4.43
CA VAL A 33 -1.35 1.22 -5.34
C VAL A 33 -2.61 1.26 -6.17
N TYR A 34 -2.46 1.61 -7.44
CA TYR A 34 -3.58 1.81 -8.33
C TYR A 34 -3.99 0.52 -9.00
N PHE A 35 -5.26 0.42 -9.32
CA PHE A 35 -5.79 -0.74 -10.01
C PHE A 35 -6.90 -0.29 -10.98
N GLU A 36 -7.32 -1.21 -11.82
CA GLU A 36 -8.37 -0.94 -12.77
C GLU A 36 -9.35 -2.10 -12.72
N THR A 37 -10.63 -1.81 -12.58
CA THR A 37 -11.63 -2.85 -12.47
C THR A 37 -12.20 -3.27 -13.82
N GLU A 38 -12.09 -2.40 -14.82
CA GLU A 38 -12.62 -2.76 -16.13
C GLU A 38 -11.59 -3.55 -16.90
N HIS A 39 -11.98 -4.76 -17.30
CA HIS A 39 -11.01 -5.70 -17.86
C HIS A 39 -10.27 -5.15 -19.07
N GLY A 40 -11.00 -4.56 -20.01
CA GLY A 40 -10.37 -4.05 -21.22
C GLY A 40 -9.33 -2.99 -20.93
N ARG A 41 -9.68 -2.04 -20.05
CA ARG A 41 -8.76 -0.96 -19.71
C ARG A 41 -7.56 -1.48 -18.94
N ARG A 42 -7.81 -2.42 -18.04
CA ARG A 42 -6.73 -3.00 -17.24
C ARG A 42 -5.72 -3.69 -18.14
N THR A 43 -6.20 -4.48 -19.08
CA THR A 43 -5.32 -5.21 -19.96
C THR A 43 -4.53 -4.27 -20.86
N ALA A 44 -5.21 -3.29 -21.43
CA ALA A 44 -4.55 -2.36 -22.34
C ALA A 44 -3.47 -1.55 -21.65
N ALA A 45 -3.72 -1.13 -20.42
CA ALA A 45 -2.77 -0.32 -19.69
C ALA A 45 -1.86 -1.16 -18.80
N LYS A 46 -2.06 -2.46 -18.75
CA LYS A 46 -1.25 -3.36 -17.94
C LYS A 46 -1.33 -3.01 -16.46
N LEU A 47 -2.53 -2.67 -16.03
CA LEU A 47 -2.74 -2.29 -14.66
C LEU A 47 -3.12 -3.51 -13.82
N LEU A 48 -3.01 -3.34 -12.52
CA LEU A 48 -3.32 -4.41 -11.59
C LEU A 48 -4.82 -4.61 -11.46
N THR A 49 -5.22 -5.81 -11.09
CA THR A 49 -6.59 -6.01 -10.63
C THR A 49 -6.70 -5.44 -9.22
N ARG A 50 -7.95 -5.24 -8.79
CA ARG A 50 -8.18 -4.76 -7.43
C ARG A 50 -7.57 -5.71 -6.41
N ASP A 51 -7.74 -7.01 -6.60
CA ASP A 51 -7.22 -7.97 -5.65
C ASP A 51 -5.69 -7.97 -5.61
N GLU A 52 -5.06 -7.84 -6.78
CA GLU A 52 -3.61 -7.74 -6.81
C GLU A 52 -3.13 -6.50 -6.10
N ALA A 53 -3.78 -5.38 -6.35
CA ALA A 53 -3.40 -4.12 -5.70
C ALA A 53 -3.59 -4.21 -4.20
N ARG A 54 -4.68 -4.84 -3.75
CA ARG A 54 -4.92 -4.99 -2.33
C ARG A 54 -3.83 -5.82 -1.67
N ARG A 55 -3.42 -6.90 -2.33
CA ARG A 55 -2.37 -7.75 -1.77
C ARG A 55 -1.04 -7.02 -1.70
N ILE A 56 -0.73 -6.25 -2.73
CA ILE A 56 0.50 -5.49 -2.73
C ILE A 56 0.48 -4.45 -1.61
N ALA A 57 -0.63 -3.72 -1.49
CA ALA A 57 -0.75 -2.72 -0.45
C ALA A 57 -0.67 -3.35 0.93
N ALA A 58 -1.32 -4.50 1.12
CA ALA A 58 -1.28 -5.18 2.40
C ALA A 58 0.13 -5.62 2.74
N ASN A 59 0.90 -6.05 1.74
CA ASN A 59 2.28 -6.45 1.98
C ASN A 59 3.15 -5.24 2.29
N ILE A 60 2.90 -4.11 1.65
CA ILE A 60 3.60 -2.89 2.03
C ILE A 60 3.31 -2.55 3.48
N ALA A 61 2.06 -2.69 3.90
CA ALA A 61 1.70 -2.36 5.28
C ALA A 61 2.35 -3.29 6.30
N LYS A 62 2.80 -4.46 5.87
CA LYS A 62 3.49 -5.39 6.75
C LYS A 62 4.98 -5.10 6.87
N LEU A 63 5.51 -4.22 6.05
CA LEU A 63 6.95 -3.99 6.04
C LEU A 63 7.53 -3.61 7.40
N PRO A 64 6.87 -2.79 8.21
CA PRO A 64 7.47 -2.48 9.50
C PRO A 64 7.74 -3.72 10.32
N ASP A 65 6.82 -4.69 10.33
CA ASP A 65 7.03 -5.92 11.06
C ASP A 65 8.08 -6.79 10.40
N LEU A 66 8.10 -6.83 9.08
CA LEU A 66 9.03 -7.66 8.36
C LEU A 66 10.46 -7.13 8.44
N LEU A 67 10.59 -5.80 8.48
CA LEU A 67 11.90 -5.18 8.51
C LEU A 67 12.43 -4.99 9.92
N ARG A 68 11.55 -5.11 10.92
CA ARG A 68 12.02 -5.01 12.27
C ARG A 68 12.78 -6.27 12.60
N ARG A 69 14.03 -6.11 12.92
CA ARG A 69 14.81 -7.28 13.17
C ARG A 69 14.94 -7.49 14.61
N PRO A 70 14.91 -8.69 15.06
CA PRO A 70 15.26 -8.95 16.45
C PRO A 70 16.65 -8.43 16.71
N GLN A 71 16.86 -8.01 17.92
CA GLN A 71 18.17 -7.50 18.30
C GLN A 71 18.94 -8.62 18.90
N TYR A 72 19.83 -9.15 18.20
CA TYR A 72 20.61 -10.25 18.74
C TYR A 72 21.96 -9.80 19.20
#